data_afe3315d4d859b6f6e80467e9cf58f98
#
_entry.id   afe3315d4d859b6f6e80467e9cf58f98
#
_cell.length_a   1.000
_cell.length_b   1.000
_cell.length_c   1.000
_cell.angle_alpha   90.00
_cell.angle_beta   90.00
_cell.angle_gamma   90.00
#
_symmetry.space_group_name_H-M   'P 1'
#
loop_
_entity.id
_entity.type
_entity.pdbx_description
1 polymer ?
#
loop_
_entity_poly.entity_id
_entity_poly.type
_entity_poly.pdbx_seq_one_letter_code
_entity_poly.pdbx_strand_id
1 'polypeptide(L)'
;MEETVIRYYFGKNYQYKIILKLLEKFHGITISKSTLLNKLKKYGLRRRGNVVDRNRVREAIQQELDGSGQMLGYRAMWRRLQSKYDIQVPRLVVQTILRDIDPEGSQLRRANSLKRRNYLNPGPNHCWHADGYD
;
A
#
# COMPACT_ATOMS: atom_id res chain seq x y z
N MET A 1 -18.99 -18.39 11.43
CA MET A 1 -18.05 -17.67 12.31
C MET A 1 -16.63 -17.63 11.75
N GLU A 2 -16.03 -18.74 11.49
CA GLU A 2 -14.64 -18.79 10.99
C GLU A 2 -14.46 -18.07 9.64
N GLU A 3 -15.40 -18.24 8.72
CA GLU A 3 -15.40 -17.57 7.42
C GLU A 3 -15.41 -16.04 7.55
N THR A 4 -16.26 -15.50 8.40
CA THR A 4 -16.40 -14.05 8.61
C THR A 4 -15.09 -13.44 9.13
N VAL A 5 -14.44 -14.13 10.06
CA VAL A 5 -13.17 -13.70 10.64
C VAL A 5 -12.04 -13.75 9.60
N ILE A 6 -11.97 -14.82 8.82
CA ILE A 6 -10.98 -14.95 7.73
C ILE A 6 -11.21 -13.87 6.67
N ARG A 7 -12.45 -13.61 6.27
CA ARG A 7 -12.80 -12.53 5.34
C ARG A 7 -12.37 -11.16 5.86
N TYR A 8 -12.62 -10.90 7.14
CA TYR A 8 -12.23 -9.65 7.79
C TYR A 8 -10.71 -9.42 7.73
N TYR A 9 -9.91 -10.37 8.19
CA TYR A 9 -8.45 -10.25 8.19
C TYR A 9 -7.86 -10.23 6.78
N PHE A 10 -8.47 -10.97 5.86
CA PHE A 10 -8.08 -10.94 4.44
C PHE A 10 -8.36 -9.58 3.80
N GLY A 11 -9.52 -8.98 4.08
CA GLY A 11 -9.89 -7.62 3.62
C GLY A 11 -8.95 -6.53 4.16
N LYS A 12 -8.42 -6.70 5.39
CA LYS A 12 -7.37 -5.83 5.94
C LYS A 12 -6.00 -6.02 5.30
N ASN A 13 -5.88 -6.92 4.36
CA ASN A 13 -4.67 -7.19 3.57
C ASN A 13 -3.47 -7.68 4.38
N TYR A 14 -3.72 -8.33 5.53
CA TYR A 14 -2.66 -8.94 6.32
C TYR A 14 -1.99 -10.11 5.59
N GLN A 15 -0.69 -10.31 5.85
CA GLN A 15 0.01 -11.48 5.36
C GLN A 15 -0.56 -12.77 5.94
N TYR A 16 -0.52 -13.87 5.19
CA TYR A 16 -1.06 -15.16 5.65
C TYR A 16 -0.49 -15.63 7.00
N LYS A 17 0.82 -15.39 7.23
CA LYS A 17 1.46 -15.70 8.52
C LYS A 17 0.84 -14.90 9.67
N ILE A 18 0.49 -13.65 9.44
CA ILE A 18 -0.15 -12.78 10.43
C ILE A 18 -1.58 -13.22 10.66
N ILE A 19 -2.33 -13.54 9.60
CA ILE A 19 -3.70 -14.06 9.72
C ILE A 19 -3.73 -15.31 10.57
N LEU A 20 -2.82 -16.26 10.36
CA LEU A 20 -2.72 -17.48 11.17
C LEU A 20 -2.49 -17.18 12.65
N LYS A 21 -1.55 -16.29 12.96
CA LYS A 21 -1.28 -15.87 14.35
C LYS A 21 -2.47 -15.16 15.00
N LEU A 22 -3.21 -14.33 14.25
CA LEU A 22 -4.39 -13.64 14.75
C LEU A 22 -5.56 -14.60 14.99
N LEU A 23 -5.75 -15.60 14.11
CA LEU A 23 -6.75 -16.65 14.27
C LEU A 23 -6.47 -17.48 15.51
N GLU A 24 -5.21 -17.85 15.74
CA GLU A 24 -4.80 -18.60 16.93
C GLU A 24 -4.98 -17.78 18.21
N LYS A 25 -4.45 -16.54 18.23
CA LYS A 25 -4.42 -15.69 19.44
C LYS A 25 -5.80 -15.20 19.87
N PHE A 26 -6.64 -14.76 18.94
CA PHE A 26 -7.92 -14.11 19.26
C PHE A 26 -9.14 -15.02 19.11
N HIS A 27 -9.04 -16.08 18.33
CA HIS A 27 -10.17 -16.96 18.02
C HIS A 27 -9.92 -18.42 18.39
N GLY A 28 -8.72 -18.78 18.87
CA GLY A 28 -8.37 -20.14 19.22
C GLY A 28 -8.37 -21.12 18.04
N ILE A 29 -8.30 -20.60 16.81
CA ILE A 29 -8.35 -21.40 15.58
C ILE A 29 -6.93 -21.67 15.10
N THR A 30 -6.47 -22.90 15.28
CA THR A 30 -5.16 -23.37 14.84
C THR A 30 -5.28 -24.13 13.52
N ILE A 31 -4.89 -23.50 12.42
CA ILE A 31 -4.90 -24.10 11.09
C ILE A 31 -3.56 -23.91 10.40
N SER A 32 -3.23 -24.83 9.48
CA SER A 32 -2.02 -24.72 8.66
C SER A 32 -2.20 -23.68 7.55
N LYS A 33 -1.07 -23.20 7.00
CA LYS A 33 -1.10 -22.29 5.85
C LYS A 33 -1.83 -22.89 4.64
N SER A 34 -1.65 -24.19 4.38
CA SER A 34 -2.32 -24.90 3.29
C SER A 34 -3.83 -24.93 3.49
N THR A 35 -4.28 -25.20 4.72
CA THR A 35 -5.70 -25.19 5.09
C THR A 35 -6.29 -23.79 4.91
N LEU A 36 -5.58 -22.75 5.34
CA LEU A 36 -6.01 -21.36 5.11
C LEU A 36 -6.19 -21.05 3.63
N LEU A 37 -5.22 -21.42 2.79
CA LEU A 37 -5.30 -21.20 1.34
C LEU A 37 -6.47 -21.94 0.69
N ASN A 38 -6.73 -23.17 1.12
CA ASN A 38 -7.89 -23.95 0.64
C ASN A 38 -9.21 -23.29 1.06
N LYS A 39 -9.31 -22.80 2.28
CA LYS A 39 -10.48 -22.05 2.77
C LYS A 39 -10.67 -20.75 1.99
N LEU A 40 -9.61 -19.98 1.76
CA LEU A 40 -9.66 -18.76 0.94
C LEU A 40 -10.15 -19.06 -0.48
N LYS A 41 -9.67 -20.13 -1.09
CA LYS A 41 -10.14 -20.59 -2.41
C LYS A 41 -11.62 -20.97 -2.38
N LYS A 42 -12.06 -21.69 -1.35
CA LYS A 42 -13.48 -22.06 -1.15
C LYS A 42 -14.37 -20.82 -1.01
N TYR A 43 -13.89 -19.79 -0.30
CA TYR A 43 -14.63 -18.54 -0.09
C TYR A 43 -14.51 -17.54 -1.25
N GLY A 44 -13.83 -17.92 -2.34
CA GLY A 44 -13.63 -17.06 -3.52
C GLY A 44 -12.69 -15.88 -3.29
N LEU A 45 -11.92 -15.88 -2.19
CA LEU A 45 -11.01 -14.80 -1.83
C LEU A 45 -9.65 -14.98 -2.52
N ARG A 46 -9.34 -14.11 -3.46
CA ARG A 46 -8.08 -14.13 -4.21
C ARG A 46 -7.40 -12.76 -4.14
N ARG A 47 -6.07 -12.76 -3.95
CA ARG A 47 -5.25 -11.53 -4.00
C ARG A 47 -4.83 -11.13 -5.40
N ARG A 48 -4.85 -12.08 -6.33
CA ARG A 48 -4.47 -11.90 -7.74
C ARG A 48 -5.61 -12.38 -8.63
N GLY A 49 -5.77 -11.74 -9.81
CA GLY A 49 -6.77 -12.14 -10.79
C GLY A 49 -8.18 -11.64 -10.50
N ASN A 50 -8.35 -10.69 -9.59
CA ASN A 50 -9.63 -10.00 -9.41
C ASN A 50 -9.90 -9.12 -10.63
N VAL A 51 -11.14 -9.16 -11.12
CA VAL A 51 -11.59 -8.20 -12.14
C VAL A 51 -11.60 -6.82 -11.49
N VAL A 52 -10.79 -5.93 -12.05
CA VAL A 52 -10.66 -4.56 -11.55
C VAL A 52 -11.55 -3.65 -12.40
N ASP A 53 -12.52 -3.02 -11.77
CA ASP A 53 -13.26 -1.92 -12.40
C ASP A 53 -12.39 -0.66 -12.41
N ARG A 54 -11.78 -0.40 -13.57
CA ARG A 54 -10.89 0.76 -13.76
C ARG A 54 -11.60 2.09 -13.57
N ASN A 55 -12.89 2.17 -13.89
CA ASN A 55 -13.68 3.39 -13.74
C ASN A 55 -13.86 3.73 -12.26
N ARG A 56 -14.21 2.74 -11.43
CA ARG A 56 -14.31 2.92 -9.98
C ARG A 56 -12.98 3.35 -9.36
N VAL A 57 -11.88 2.75 -9.79
CA VAL A 57 -10.53 3.14 -9.32
C VAL A 57 -10.21 4.57 -9.73
N ARG A 58 -10.51 4.95 -10.97
CA ARG A 58 -10.28 6.30 -11.50
C ARG A 58 -11.07 7.36 -10.73
N GLU A 59 -12.34 7.12 -10.47
CA GLU A 59 -13.20 8.00 -9.67
C GLU A 59 -12.67 8.18 -8.25
N ALA A 60 -12.27 7.09 -7.59
CA ALA A 60 -11.71 7.14 -6.25
C ALA A 60 -10.37 7.92 -6.20
N ILE A 61 -9.50 7.74 -7.19
CA ILE A 61 -8.25 8.49 -7.32
C ILE A 61 -8.55 9.97 -7.56
N GLN A 62 -9.50 10.29 -8.42
CA GLN A 62 -9.89 11.67 -8.69
C GLN A 62 -10.41 12.37 -7.42
N GLN A 63 -11.27 11.72 -6.66
CA GLN A 63 -11.76 12.24 -5.37
C GLN A 63 -10.63 12.51 -4.38
N GLU A 64 -9.62 11.65 -4.33
CA GLU A 64 -8.45 11.86 -3.46
C GLU A 64 -7.55 13.00 -3.95
N LEU A 65 -7.40 13.17 -5.26
CA LEU A 65 -6.64 14.28 -5.84
C LEU A 65 -7.32 15.64 -5.62
N ASP A 66 -8.66 15.66 -5.66
CA ASP A 66 -9.45 16.87 -5.38
C ASP A 66 -9.43 17.23 -3.87
N GLY A 67 -9.04 16.29 -3.01
CA GLY A 67 -8.95 16.46 -1.56
C GLY A 67 -7.51 16.49 -1.05
N SER A 68 -7.30 15.82 0.06
CA SER A 68 -6.01 15.77 0.77
C SER A 68 -4.94 14.90 0.10
N GLY A 69 -5.28 14.22 -0.98
CA GLY A 69 -4.42 13.25 -1.67
C GLY A 69 -3.54 13.80 -2.80
N GLN A 70 -3.53 15.11 -3.05
CA GLN A 70 -2.81 15.74 -4.17
C GLN A 70 -1.31 15.40 -4.21
N MET A 71 -0.68 15.33 -3.05
CA MET A 71 0.77 15.06 -2.93
C MET A 71 1.11 13.58 -2.83
N LEU A 72 0.12 12.70 -2.85
CA LEU A 72 0.33 11.27 -2.68
C LEU A 72 0.94 10.64 -3.95
N GLY A 73 2.06 9.94 -3.75
CA GLY A 73 2.60 9.04 -4.78
C GLY A 73 1.74 7.77 -4.94
N TYR A 74 1.91 7.03 -6.03
CA TYR A 74 1.10 5.86 -6.34
C TYR A 74 1.07 4.78 -5.23
N ARG A 75 2.14 4.64 -4.44
CA ARG A 75 2.19 3.66 -3.33
C ARG A 75 1.28 4.08 -2.17
N ALA A 76 1.30 5.35 -1.82
CA ALA A 76 0.45 5.91 -0.78
C ALA A 76 -1.01 5.94 -1.25
N MET A 77 -1.27 6.32 -2.50
CA MET A 77 -2.59 6.26 -3.12
C MET A 77 -3.15 4.83 -3.13
N TRP A 78 -2.35 3.83 -3.51
CA TRP A 78 -2.73 2.43 -3.46
C TRP A 78 -3.16 1.97 -2.05
N ARG A 79 -2.41 2.35 -1.01
CA ARG A 79 -2.77 2.05 0.38
C ARG A 79 -4.07 2.75 0.79
N ARG A 80 -4.26 3.99 0.37
CA ARG A 80 -5.48 4.75 0.66
C ARG A 80 -6.71 4.16 -0.02
N LEU A 81 -6.60 3.71 -1.26
CA LEU A 81 -7.67 2.98 -1.95
C LEU A 81 -8.09 1.73 -1.20
N GLN A 82 -7.14 0.98 -0.63
CA GLN A 82 -7.44 -0.19 0.17
C GLN A 82 -8.09 0.14 1.51
N SER A 83 -7.59 1.16 2.21
CA SER A 83 -8.05 1.48 3.57
C SER A 83 -9.35 2.27 3.60
N LYS A 84 -9.56 3.19 2.67
CA LYS A 84 -10.71 4.11 2.66
C LYS A 84 -11.84 3.63 1.76
N TYR A 85 -11.51 3.09 0.59
CA TYR A 85 -12.49 2.69 -0.44
C TYR A 85 -12.70 1.19 -0.55
N ASP A 86 -11.92 0.40 0.20
CA ASP A 86 -11.92 -1.08 0.13
C ASP A 86 -11.73 -1.64 -1.29
N ILE A 87 -10.91 -0.95 -2.08
CA ILE A 87 -10.60 -1.32 -3.46
C ILE A 87 -9.31 -2.14 -3.49
N GLN A 88 -9.44 -3.40 -3.91
CA GLN A 88 -8.32 -4.34 -4.10
C GLN A 88 -7.86 -4.28 -5.56
N VAL A 89 -6.73 -3.61 -5.81
CA VAL A 89 -6.20 -3.39 -7.16
C VAL A 89 -4.68 -3.55 -7.18
N PRO A 90 -4.08 -4.07 -8.29
CA PRO A 90 -2.63 -4.10 -8.44
C PRO A 90 -2.03 -2.69 -8.44
N ARG A 91 -0.84 -2.54 -7.84
CA ARG A 91 -0.13 -1.24 -7.77
C ARG A 91 0.14 -0.63 -9.14
N LEU A 92 0.44 -1.46 -10.15
CA LEU A 92 0.68 -1.00 -11.51
C LEU A 92 -0.54 -0.30 -12.12
N VAL A 93 -1.74 -0.81 -11.85
CA VAL A 93 -2.98 -0.19 -12.34
C VAL A 93 -3.15 1.20 -11.72
N VAL A 94 -2.92 1.34 -10.41
CA VAL A 94 -2.96 2.64 -9.73
C VAL A 94 -1.92 3.59 -10.29
N GLN A 95 -0.70 3.11 -10.53
CA GLN A 95 0.39 3.91 -11.09
C GLN A 95 0.04 4.42 -12.49
N THR A 96 -0.53 3.56 -13.34
CA THR A 96 -0.94 3.93 -14.71
C THR A 96 -2.05 4.96 -14.68
N ILE A 97 -3.11 4.71 -13.91
CA ILE A 97 -4.26 5.63 -13.81
C ILE A 97 -3.83 6.98 -13.22
N LEU A 98 -3.00 6.99 -12.18
CA LEU A 98 -2.51 8.22 -11.57
C LEU A 98 -1.65 9.05 -12.55
N ARG A 99 -0.85 8.38 -13.37
CA ARG A 99 -0.06 9.04 -14.42
C ARG A 99 -0.95 9.63 -15.51
N ASP A 100 -2.03 8.94 -15.88
CA ASP A 100 -2.98 9.41 -16.89
C ASP A 100 -3.80 10.61 -16.40
N ILE A 101 -4.17 10.64 -15.12
CA ILE A 101 -4.95 11.74 -14.53
C ILE A 101 -4.06 12.95 -14.24
N ASP A 102 -2.88 12.72 -13.65
CA ASP A 102 -1.95 13.77 -13.18
C ASP A 102 -0.52 13.50 -13.67
N PRO A 103 -0.23 13.72 -14.97
CA PRO A 103 1.10 13.51 -15.53
C PRO A 103 2.13 14.48 -14.95
N GLU A 104 1.74 15.75 -14.74
CA GLU A 104 2.63 16.79 -14.21
C GLU A 104 3.04 16.54 -12.77
N GLY A 105 2.10 16.25 -11.90
CA GLY A 105 2.39 15.89 -10.51
C GLY A 105 3.23 14.63 -10.40
N SER A 106 3.03 13.65 -11.29
CA SER A 106 3.85 12.44 -11.36
C SER A 106 5.30 12.75 -11.74
N GLN A 107 5.54 13.71 -12.63
CA GLN A 107 6.88 14.18 -13.01
C GLN A 107 7.52 14.99 -11.88
N LEU A 108 6.79 15.92 -11.27
CA LEU A 108 7.29 16.73 -10.15
C LEU A 108 7.71 15.85 -8.96
N ARG A 109 6.94 14.83 -8.62
CA ARG A 109 7.31 13.88 -7.57
C ARG A 109 8.57 13.06 -7.91
N ARG A 110 8.84 12.80 -9.20
CA ARG A 110 10.10 12.19 -9.68
C ARG A 110 11.27 13.16 -9.62
N ALA A 111 11.07 14.41 -10.03
CA ALA A 111 12.11 15.43 -10.06
C ALA A 111 12.64 15.79 -8.68
N ASN A 112 11.77 15.72 -7.65
CA ASN A 112 12.12 15.98 -6.26
C ASN A 112 12.81 14.80 -5.54
N SER A 113 13.26 13.78 -6.26
CA SER A 113 14.12 12.77 -5.66
C SER A 113 15.42 13.45 -5.22
N LEU A 114 15.73 13.33 -3.91
CA LEU A 114 16.94 13.91 -3.31
C LEU A 114 18.19 13.48 -4.09
N LYS A 115 18.81 14.41 -4.78
CA LYS A 115 20.16 14.22 -5.33
C LYS A 115 21.11 14.36 -4.16
N ARG A 116 21.61 13.25 -3.66
CA ARG A 116 22.65 13.26 -2.62
C ARG A 116 23.89 13.90 -3.21
N ARG A 117 24.34 15.00 -2.62
CA ARG A 117 25.64 15.59 -2.95
C ARG A 117 26.71 14.72 -2.30
N ASN A 118 27.80 14.51 -3.01
CA ASN A 118 28.97 13.88 -2.42
C ASN A 118 29.52 14.83 -1.36
N TYR A 119 29.51 14.35 -0.12
CA TYR A 119 30.10 15.07 0.99
C TYR A 119 31.62 14.85 0.96
N LEU A 120 32.38 15.93 0.87
CA LEU A 120 33.82 15.91 0.90
C LEU A 120 34.29 16.71 2.11
N ASN A 121 34.97 16.06 3.05
CA ASN A 121 35.64 16.71 4.15
C ASN A 121 37.16 16.51 4.01
N PRO A 122 37.91 17.53 3.59
CA PRO A 122 39.35 17.42 3.34
C PRO A 122 40.23 17.19 4.58
N GLY A 123 39.69 17.38 5.78
CA GLY A 123 40.45 17.17 7.00
C GLY A 123 39.80 17.75 8.27
N PRO A 124 40.44 17.55 9.43
CA PRO A 124 39.95 18.08 10.70
C PRO A 124 39.90 19.60 10.68
N ASN A 125 38.88 20.16 11.31
CA ASN A 125 38.62 21.62 11.41
C ASN A 125 38.28 22.32 10.07
N HIS A 126 38.04 21.54 8.99
CA HIS A 126 37.65 22.13 7.70
C HIS A 126 36.17 22.57 7.69
N CYS A 127 35.29 21.82 8.33
CA CYS A 127 33.91 22.23 8.54
C CYS A 127 33.37 21.71 9.87
N TRP A 128 32.47 22.48 10.44
CA TRP A 128 31.79 22.15 11.69
C TRP A 128 30.40 21.62 11.35
N HIS A 129 30.03 20.49 11.95
CA HIS A 129 28.73 19.91 11.81
C HIS A 129 27.94 20.19 13.09
N ALA A 130 26.78 20.80 12.93
CA ALA A 130 25.79 20.91 13.99
C ALA A 130 24.58 20.04 13.62
N ASP A 131 24.26 19.07 14.46
CA ASP A 131 23.05 18.30 14.37
C ASP A 131 22.10 18.74 15.47
N GLY A 132 20.85 19.02 15.09
CA GLY A 132 19.81 19.36 16.05
C GLY A 132 19.36 18.10 16.78
N TYR A 133 19.34 18.15 18.08
CA TYR A 133 18.75 17.11 18.91
C TYR A 133 17.29 17.47 19.15
N ASP A 134 16.37 16.63 18.64
CA ASP A 134 14.93 16.70 18.93
C ASP A 134 14.56 15.76 20.07
#